data_4934fb625bc924b9ef1e1d16173decbc
#
_entry.id   4934fb625bc924b9ef1e1d16173decbc
#
_cell.length_a   1.000
_cell.length_b   1.000
_cell.length_c   1.000
_cell.angle_alpha   90.00
_cell.angle_beta   90.00
_cell.angle_gamma   90.00
#
_symmetry.space_group_name_H-M   'P 1'
#
loop_
_entity.id
_entity.type
_entity.pdbx_description
1 polymer ?
#
loop_
_entity_poly.entity_id
_entity_poly.type
_entity_poly.pdbx_seq_one_letter_code
_entity_poly.pdbx_strand_id
1 'polypeptide(L)'
;MKNEEINKLDYEQLNEVTGGKWDEEGGFPYEDGVIEEMGGRTAFVYFDVVHRSCECGYSDEFAHGRGLKIGTKVRVRMVPIRTIYMILN
;
A
#
# COMPACT_ATOMS: atom_id res chain seq x y z
N MET A 1 24.88 -1.86 8.59
CA MET A 1 25.09 -1.17 7.35
C MET A 1 24.56 -1.93 6.15
N LYS A 2 24.96 -3.19 5.98
CA LYS A 2 24.46 -3.98 4.86
C LYS A 2 22.95 -4.20 4.94
N ASN A 3 22.40 -4.34 6.13
CA ASN A 3 20.96 -4.50 6.28
C ASN A 3 20.21 -3.26 5.85
N GLU A 4 20.79 -2.11 6.12
CA GLU A 4 20.18 -0.85 5.69
C GLU A 4 20.21 -0.74 4.17
N GLU A 5 21.31 -1.17 3.57
CA GLU A 5 21.42 -1.15 2.11
C GLU A 5 20.42 -2.08 1.47
N ILE A 6 20.23 -3.26 2.05
CA ILE A 6 19.26 -4.23 1.53
C ILE A 6 17.85 -3.65 1.61
N ASN A 7 17.50 -3.06 2.74
CA ASN A 7 16.18 -2.45 2.90
C ASN A 7 15.97 -1.31 1.90
N LYS A 8 17.02 -0.54 1.69
CA LYS A 8 16.96 0.56 0.76
C LYS A 8 16.77 0.06 -0.67
N LEU A 9 17.45 -1.02 -1.02
CA LEU A 9 17.31 -1.61 -2.35
C LEU A 9 15.91 -2.15 -2.58
N ASP A 10 15.34 -2.82 -1.59
CA ASP A 10 13.97 -3.32 -1.68
C ASP A 10 12.99 -2.19 -1.91
N TYR A 11 13.17 -1.12 -1.18
CA TYR A 11 12.34 0.05 -1.30
C TYR A 11 12.49 0.68 -2.69
N GLU A 12 13.71 0.81 -3.17
CA GLU A 12 13.95 1.37 -4.49
C GLU A 12 13.40 0.48 -5.59
N GLN A 13 13.54 -0.82 -5.44
CA GLN A 13 12.98 -1.77 -6.41
C GLN A 13 11.47 -1.66 -6.46
N LEU A 14 10.84 -1.60 -5.31
CA LEU A 14 9.39 -1.45 -5.24
C LEU A 14 8.95 -0.16 -5.91
N ASN A 15 9.68 0.91 -5.65
CA ASN A 15 9.39 2.20 -6.22
C ASN A 15 9.48 2.17 -7.74
N GLU A 16 10.49 1.49 -8.27
CA GLU A 16 10.64 1.33 -9.71
C GLU A 16 9.48 0.53 -10.30
N VAL A 17 9.12 -0.57 -9.65
CA VAL A 17 8.04 -1.43 -10.11
C VAL A 17 6.71 -0.67 -10.10
N THR A 18 6.50 0.15 -9.11
CA THR A 18 5.27 0.91 -8.98
C THR A 18 5.26 2.18 -9.82
N GLY A 19 6.30 2.39 -10.65
CA GLY A 19 6.37 3.57 -11.49
C GLY A 19 6.83 4.81 -10.77
N GLY A 20 7.38 4.66 -9.58
CA GLY A 20 7.95 5.78 -8.84
C GLY A 20 6.92 6.73 -8.26
N LYS A 21 5.71 6.27 -8.00
CA LYS A 21 4.68 7.13 -7.42
C LYS A 21 5.08 7.61 -6.04
N TRP A 22 4.90 8.88 -5.82
CA TRP A 22 5.34 9.51 -4.58
C TRP A 22 4.30 10.53 -4.13
N ASP A 23 3.90 10.44 -2.88
CA ASP A 23 2.98 11.42 -2.27
C ASP A 23 3.81 12.56 -1.72
N GLU A 24 3.80 13.69 -2.42
CA GLU A 24 4.61 14.83 -2.04
C GLU A 24 4.19 15.44 -0.72
N GLU A 25 2.91 15.44 -0.44
CA GLU A 25 2.42 15.97 0.84
C GLU A 25 2.86 15.13 2.00
N GLY A 26 2.73 13.81 1.88
CA GLY A 26 3.09 12.91 2.94
C GLY A 26 4.56 12.55 2.99
N GLY A 27 5.26 12.73 1.86
CA GLY A 27 6.68 12.40 1.79
C GLY A 27 6.95 10.91 1.81
N PHE A 28 6.12 10.11 1.14
CA PHE A 28 6.27 8.67 1.10
C PHE A 28 5.84 8.11 -0.25
N PRO A 29 6.34 6.93 -0.59
CA PRO A 29 5.91 6.25 -1.82
C PRO A 29 4.56 5.60 -1.61
N TYR A 30 3.77 5.57 -2.66
CA TYR A 30 2.44 4.95 -2.61
C TYR A 30 2.19 4.14 -3.87
N GLU A 31 1.15 3.31 -3.81
CA GLU A 31 0.66 2.58 -4.97
C GLU A 31 -0.84 2.42 -4.85
N ASP A 32 -1.51 2.39 -5.97
CA ASP A 32 -2.96 2.23 -6.01
C ASP A 32 -3.30 0.78 -6.30
N GLY A 33 -4.35 0.29 -5.66
CA GLY A 33 -4.80 -1.08 -5.85
C GLY A 33 -6.27 -1.24 -5.54
N VAL A 34 -6.72 -2.48 -5.62
CA VAL A 34 -8.13 -2.82 -5.39
C VAL A 34 -8.20 -3.85 -4.27
N ILE A 35 -9.11 -3.63 -3.33
CA ILE A 35 -9.28 -4.56 -2.22
C ILE A 35 -9.89 -5.85 -2.74
N GLU A 36 -9.21 -6.96 -2.48
CA GLU A 36 -9.68 -8.30 -2.86
C GLU A 36 -10.24 -9.06 -1.68
N GLU A 37 -9.74 -8.78 -0.49
CA GLU A 37 -10.16 -9.49 0.72
C GLU A 37 -10.10 -8.55 1.90
N MET A 38 -11.04 -8.68 2.83
CA MET A 38 -11.12 -7.83 4.01
C MET A 38 -10.98 -8.65 5.27
N GLY A 39 -10.12 -8.19 6.18
CA GLY A 39 -10.02 -8.73 7.52
C GLY A 39 -10.20 -7.63 8.54
N GLY A 40 -10.25 -8.00 9.81
CA GLY A 40 -10.45 -7.02 10.88
C GLY A 40 -9.25 -6.12 11.13
N ARG A 41 -8.06 -6.57 10.79
CA ARG A 41 -6.83 -5.82 11.02
C ARG A 41 -6.14 -5.41 9.74
N THR A 42 -6.33 -6.18 8.68
CA THR A 42 -5.67 -5.93 7.41
C THR A 42 -6.59 -6.31 6.28
N ALA A 43 -6.24 -5.89 5.08
CA ALA A 43 -6.95 -6.28 3.87
C ALA A 43 -5.91 -6.71 2.85
N PHE A 44 -6.33 -7.54 1.89
CA PHE A 44 -5.47 -7.89 0.77
C PHE A 44 -5.83 -6.98 -0.40
N VAL A 45 -4.84 -6.26 -0.89
CA VAL A 45 -5.01 -5.31 -1.98
C VAL A 45 -4.24 -5.82 -3.18
N TYR A 46 -4.93 -5.95 -4.31
CA TYR A 46 -4.30 -6.36 -5.56
C TYR A 46 -3.66 -5.15 -6.21
N PHE A 47 -2.37 -5.24 -6.49
CA PHE A 47 -1.62 -4.21 -7.18
C PHE A 47 -1.34 -4.68 -8.60
N ASP A 48 -1.95 -4.01 -9.57
CA ASP A 48 -1.79 -4.39 -10.97
C ASP A 48 -0.34 -4.31 -11.43
N VAL A 49 0.40 -3.38 -10.87
CA VAL A 49 1.80 -3.16 -11.27
C VAL A 49 2.65 -4.40 -11.02
N VAL A 50 2.42 -5.10 -9.93
CA VAL A 50 3.19 -6.29 -9.57
C VAL A 50 2.39 -7.57 -9.77
N HIS A 51 1.14 -7.47 -10.24
CA HIS A 51 0.27 -8.61 -10.53
C HIS A 51 0.11 -9.55 -9.36
N ARG A 52 -0.09 -9.00 -8.17
CA ARG A 52 -0.34 -9.82 -6.99
C ARG A 52 -0.97 -9.01 -5.89
N SER A 53 -1.59 -9.72 -4.95
CA SER A 53 -2.20 -9.11 -3.77
C SER A 53 -1.21 -9.12 -2.63
N CYS A 54 -1.22 -8.04 -1.86
CA CYS A 54 -0.37 -7.91 -0.69
C CYS A 54 -1.23 -7.51 0.49
N GLU A 55 -0.84 -7.99 1.66
CA GLU A 55 -1.53 -7.64 2.89
C GLU A 55 -1.19 -6.20 3.27
N CYS A 56 -2.23 -5.40 3.56
CA CYS A 56 -2.07 -3.99 3.91
C CYS A 56 -2.87 -3.69 5.17
N GLY A 57 -2.29 -2.85 6.03
CA GLY A 57 -3.00 -2.41 7.22
C GLY A 57 -3.94 -1.26 6.90
N TYR A 58 -4.71 -0.84 7.89
CA TYR A 58 -5.63 0.28 7.77
C TYR A 58 -5.05 1.48 8.50
N SER A 59 -5.19 2.67 7.90
CA SER A 59 -4.91 3.90 8.64
C SER A 59 -6.02 4.09 9.70
N ASP A 60 -5.81 5.01 10.62
CA ASP A 60 -6.78 5.25 11.69
C ASP A 60 -8.16 5.59 11.14
N GLU A 61 -8.19 6.29 10.02
CA GLU A 61 -9.45 6.69 9.38
C GLU A 61 -10.26 5.46 8.95
N PHE A 62 -9.59 4.40 8.57
CA PHE A 62 -10.22 3.19 8.08
C PHE A 62 -10.04 2.02 9.05
N ALA A 63 -9.90 2.32 10.33
CA ALA A 63 -9.67 1.29 11.35
C ALA A 63 -10.70 0.17 11.20
N HIS A 64 -10.21 -1.07 11.27
CA HIS A 64 -11.05 -2.26 11.15
C HIS A 64 -11.76 -2.36 9.80
N GLY A 65 -11.29 -1.63 8.79
CA GLY A 65 -11.90 -1.65 7.47
C GLY A 65 -13.10 -0.73 7.31
N ARG A 66 -13.28 0.21 8.23
CA ARG A 66 -14.41 1.12 8.19
C ARG A 66 -14.48 1.86 6.86
N GLY A 67 -15.63 1.77 6.21
CA GLY A 67 -15.84 2.46 4.93
C GLY A 67 -15.23 1.78 3.72
N LEU A 68 -14.62 0.62 3.92
CA LEU A 68 -13.99 -0.13 2.84
C LEU A 68 -14.76 -1.40 2.56
N LYS A 69 -14.64 -1.89 1.34
CA LYS A 69 -15.24 -3.16 0.96
C LYS A 69 -14.45 -3.76 -0.19
N ILE A 70 -14.70 -5.03 -0.48
CA ILE A 70 -14.07 -5.70 -1.61
C ILE A 70 -14.46 -4.95 -2.89
N GLY A 71 -13.47 -4.69 -3.74
CA GLY A 71 -13.68 -3.96 -4.97
C GLY A 71 -13.41 -2.46 -4.86
N THR A 72 -13.20 -1.96 -3.66
CA THR A 72 -12.87 -0.54 -3.47
C THR A 72 -11.46 -0.27 -3.97
N LYS A 73 -11.30 0.78 -4.76
CA LYS A 73 -9.98 1.26 -5.17
C LYS A 73 -9.41 2.12 -4.07
N VAL A 74 -8.19 1.81 -3.68
CA VAL A 74 -7.54 2.49 -2.55
C VAL A 74 -6.12 2.86 -2.91
N ARG A 75 -5.60 3.83 -2.18
CA ARG A 75 -4.20 4.22 -2.25
C ARG A 75 -3.52 3.71 -0.99
N VAL A 76 -2.36 3.10 -1.19
CA VAL A 76 -1.63 2.43 -0.12
C VAL A 76 -0.27 3.09 0.02
N ARG A 77 0.05 3.50 1.24
CA ARG A 77 1.38 3.95 1.59
C ARG A 77 2.26 2.72 1.69
N MET A 78 3.37 2.71 0.97
CA MET A 78 4.16 1.49 0.83
C MET A 78 5.21 1.29 1.90
N VAL A 79 5.66 2.35 2.55
CA VAL A 79 6.68 2.23 3.60
C VAL A 79 6.27 3.07 4.81
N PRO A 80 6.70 2.73 5.99
CA PRO A 80 7.46 1.54 6.38
C PRO A 80 6.64 0.27 6.32
N ILE A 81 5.31 0.40 6.40
CA ILE A 81 4.38 -0.72 6.35
C ILE A 81 3.27 -0.34 5.38
N ARG A 82 2.86 -1.28 4.55
CA ARG A 82 1.76 -1.02 3.61
C ARG A 82 0.50 -0.66 4.39
N THR A 83 0.00 0.55 4.17
CA THR A 83 -1.15 1.10 4.90
C THR A 83 -2.13 1.75 3.93
N ILE A 84 -3.37 1.31 3.97
CA ILE A 84 -4.44 1.93 3.17
C ILE A 84 -4.78 3.26 3.83
N TYR A 85 -4.68 4.35 3.06
CA TYR A 85 -4.92 5.67 3.63
C TYR A 85 -5.86 6.55 2.81
N MET A 86 -6.33 6.07 1.67
CA MET A 86 -7.21 6.90 0.83
C MET A 86 -8.08 6.01 -0.05
N ILE A 87 -9.34 6.41 -0.22
CA ILE A 87 -10.27 5.77 -1.16
C ILE A 87 -10.23 6.56 -2.46
N LEU A 88 -10.14 5.85 -3.58
CA LEU A 88 -10.00 6.49 -4.89
C LEU A 88 -11.28 6.50 -5.72
N ASN A 89 -12.28 5.70 -5.37
CA ASN A 89 -13.53 5.70 -6.14
C ASN A 89 -14.78 5.98 -5.33
#